data_81ca51e2fb7d57fad930eef56045f4bb
#
_entry.id   81ca51e2fb7d57fad930eef56045f4bb
#
_cell.length_a   1.000
_cell.length_b   1.000
_cell.length_c   1.000
_cell.angle_alpha   90.00
_cell.angle_beta   90.00
_cell.angle_gamma   90.00
#
_symmetry.space_group_name_H-M   'P 1'
#
loop_
_entity.id
_entity.type
_entity.pdbx_description
1 polymer ?
#
loop_
_entity_poly.entity_id
_entity_poly.type
_entity_poly.pdbx_seq_one_letter_code
_entity_poly.pdbx_strand_id
1 'polypeptide(L)'
;MRTLTIRTQRPYNALIAPGLLDRAGQEIARVLSPCRAVLVTDDTVDALYGDKVLESLHRAGFDAAKFTFPHGEESKNMQTYQQLLDFLCACDLTRKDILIALGGGVTGDLCGFAAATYLRGVRYAQLPTTLLAMLNSSVAGKTAVDLPGRKNACGAFWQPSLVLCDTAALDTLPEREISNGLAECIKHAVIADAEMLPLTRLPVADYVELAARNVAVKERFVSQDERDTTQRQFLNFGHTAGHAIEALSGYQLRHGECVAIGMVLAARIAQGLGICAPDVPAAIIQSLNAARLPIRC
;
A
#
# COMPACT_ATOMS: atom_id res chain seq x y z
N MET A 1 -1.73 18.06 8.39
CA MET A 1 -2.58 16.93 7.99
C MET A 1 -3.19 17.22 6.63
N ARG A 2 -3.08 16.26 5.72
CA ARG A 2 -3.78 16.25 4.41
C ARG A 2 -4.90 15.23 4.47
N THR A 3 -6.02 15.52 3.83
CA THR A 3 -7.15 14.59 3.68
C THR A 3 -7.51 14.51 2.21
N LEU A 4 -7.53 13.29 1.67
CA LEU A 4 -7.94 13.04 0.30
C LEU A 4 -9.12 12.07 0.31
N THR A 5 -10.19 12.43 -0.40
CA THR A 5 -11.33 11.53 -0.59
C THR A 5 -11.10 10.66 -1.82
N ILE A 6 -11.10 9.35 -1.63
CA ILE A 6 -10.98 8.37 -2.71
C ILE A 6 -12.39 8.07 -3.21
N ARG A 7 -12.68 8.48 -4.44
CA ARG A 7 -14.01 8.37 -5.07
C ARG A 7 -14.13 7.02 -5.78
N THR A 8 -14.78 6.10 -5.11
CA THR A 8 -15.11 4.76 -5.57
C THR A 8 -16.60 4.49 -5.34
N GLN A 9 -17.10 3.31 -5.65
CA GLN A 9 -18.49 2.93 -5.29
C GLN A 9 -18.76 3.04 -3.77
N ARG A 10 -17.70 2.88 -2.96
CA ARG A 10 -17.72 3.13 -1.50
C ARG A 10 -16.63 4.14 -1.19
N PRO A 11 -16.93 5.44 -1.25
CA PRO A 11 -15.93 6.48 -1.03
C PRO A 11 -15.41 6.46 0.41
N TYR A 12 -14.14 6.77 0.58
CA TYR A 12 -13.47 6.84 1.87
C TYR A 12 -12.39 7.92 1.88
N ASN A 13 -11.90 8.26 3.06
CA ASN A 13 -10.83 9.22 3.20
C ASN A 13 -9.48 8.55 3.44
N ALA A 14 -8.43 9.09 2.84
CA ALA A 14 -7.05 8.87 3.21
C ALA A 14 -6.53 10.09 3.98
N LEU A 15 -6.15 9.89 5.24
CA LEU A 15 -5.55 10.92 6.09
C LEU A 15 -4.03 10.73 6.08
N ILE A 16 -3.28 11.82 5.89
CA ILE A 16 -1.82 11.80 5.79
C ILE A 16 -1.25 12.85 6.72
N ALA A 17 -0.56 12.43 7.76
CA ALA A 17 0.11 13.30 8.72
C ALA A 17 1.06 12.46 9.62
N PRO A 18 2.04 13.06 10.27
CA PRO A 18 2.76 12.41 11.37
C PRO A 18 1.86 12.23 12.61
N GLY A 19 2.08 11.15 13.38
CA GLY A 19 1.41 10.88 14.66
C GLY A 19 -0.04 10.38 14.53
N LEU A 20 -0.44 9.84 13.38
CA LEU A 20 -1.79 9.29 13.21
C LEU A 20 -1.97 7.95 13.94
N LEU A 21 -0.93 7.14 14.08
CA LEU A 21 -1.00 5.86 14.80
C LEU A 21 -1.32 6.05 16.28
N ASP A 22 -0.85 7.14 16.90
CA ASP A 22 -1.12 7.46 18.32
C ASP A 22 -2.60 7.69 18.61
N ARG A 23 -3.35 8.13 17.62
CA ARG A 23 -4.77 8.46 17.71
C ARG A 23 -5.62 7.64 16.72
N ALA A 24 -5.11 6.50 16.26
CA ALA A 24 -5.79 5.67 15.27
C ALA A 24 -7.23 5.31 15.68
N GLY A 25 -7.45 4.93 16.94
CA GLY A 25 -8.77 4.65 17.47
C GLY A 25 -9.72 5.84 17.35
N GLN A 26 -9.25 7.06 17.65
CA GLN A 26 -10.07 8.27 17.55
C GLN A 26 -10.44 8.59 16.09
N GLU A 27 -9.47 8.45 15.16
CA GLU A 27 -9.75 8.71 13.73
C GLU A 27 -10.70 7.67 13.15
N ILE A 28 -10.59 6.40 13.55
CA ILE A 28 -11.54 5.34 13.17
C ILE A 28 -12.92 5.60 13.77
N ALA A 29 -13.01 6.05 15.04
CA ALA A 29 -14.26 6.37 15.70
C ALA A 29 -15.03 7.53 15.05
N ARG A 30 -14.37 8.37 14.24
CA ARG A 30 -15.05 9.43 13.45
C ARG A 30 -15.81 8.89 12.25
N VAL A 31 -15.46 7.70 11.76
CA VAL A 31 -16.09 7.10 10.57
C VAL A 31 -17.01 5.94 10.91
N LEU A 32 -16.86 5.34 12.10
CA LEU A 32 -17.74 4.28 12.56
C LEU A 32 -17.79 4.24 14.11
N SER A 33 -18.94 3.95 14.65
CA SER A 33 -19.10 3.78 16.10
C SER A 33 -18.23 2.64 16.62
N PRO A 34 -17.66 2.77 17.84
CA PRO A 34 -16.89 1.70 18.48
C PRO A 34 -17.64 0.36 18.48
N CYS A 35 -16.91 -0.69 18.17
CA CYS A 35 -17.42 -2.05 18.02
C CYS A 35 -16.27 -3.04 18.33
N ARG A 36 -16.46 -4.33 18.09
CA ARG A 36 -15.33 -5.27 18.09
C ARG A 36 -14.39 -4.97 16.91
N ALA A 37 -13.10 -5.09 17.18
CA ALA A 37 -12.05 -4.84 16.20
C ALA A 37 -10.97 -5.93 16.26
N VAL A 38 -10.42 -6.31 15.11
CA VAL A 38 -9.21 -7.14 15.07
C VAL A 38 -8.12 -6.36 14.38
N LEU A 39 -7.04 -6.08 15.14
CA LEU A 39 -5.80 -5.52 14.63
C LEU A 39 -4.99 -6.65 14.01
N VAL A 40 -4.75 -6.59 12.71
CA VAL A 40 -3.95 -7.55 11.95
C VAL A 40 -2.61 -6.94 11.62
N THR A 41 -1.52 -7.57 12.02
CA THR A 41 -0.15 -7.03 11.85
C THR A 41 0.87 -8.16 11.70
N ASP A 42 2.04 -7.86 11.14
CA ASP A 42 3.18 -8.78 11.18
C ASP A 42 4.03 -8.55 12.44
N ASP A 43 4.86 -9.53 12.79
CA ASP A 43 5.67 -9.53 14.01
C ASP A 43 6.67 -8.36 14.11
N THR A 44 7.19 -7.88 12.99
CA THR A 44 8.11 -6.72 12.96
C THR A 44 7.37 -5.43 13.27
N VAL A 45 6.23 -5.21 12.63
CA VAL A 45 5.41 -4.02 12.84
C VAL A 45 4.70 -4.06 14.18
N ASP A 46 4.31 -5.25 14.65
CA ASP A 46 3.74 -5.44 15.98
C ASP A 46 4.69 -4.97 17.08
N ALA A 47 5.96 -5.35 17.01
CA ALA A 47 6.98 -4.92 17.97
C ALA A 47 7.18 -3.40 18.02
N LEU A 48 6.94 -2.69 16.91
CA LEU A 48 7.13 -1.23 16.81
C LEU A 48 5.86 -0.43 17.19
N TYR A 49 4.69 -0.92 16.78
CA TYR A 49 3.46 -0.11 16.78
C TYR A 49 2.22 -0.86 17.30
N GLY A 50 2.25 -2.19 17.41
CA GLY A 50 1.09 -3.00 17.71
C GLY A 50 0.38 -2.61 18.98
N ASP A 51 1.08 -2.58 20.10
CA ASP A 51 0.52 -2.24 21.41
C ASP A 51 0.03 -0.80 21.46
N LYS A 52 0.77 0.15 20.87
CA LYS A 52 0.40 1.56 20.78
C LYS A 52 -0.95 1.77 20.06
N VAL A 53 -1.14 1.09 18.93
CA VAL A 53 -2.39 1.16 18.18
C VAL A 53 -3.51 0.45 18.91
N LEU A 54 -3.24 -0.72 19.51
CA LEU A 54 -4.22 -1.45 20.32
C LEU A 54 -4.73 -0.62 21.49
N GLU A 55 -3.85 0.05 22.24
CA GLU A 55 -4.23 0.98 23.31
C GLU A 55 -5.04 2.16 22.79
N SER A 56 -4.69 2.70 21.60
CA SER A 56 -5.46 3.79 21.00
C SER A 56 -6.88 3.37 20.65
N LEU A 57 -7.07 2.12 20.19
CA LEU A 57 -8.38 1.53 19.92
C LEU A 57 -9.19 1.37 21.22
N HIS A 58 -8.59 0.79 22.26
CA HIS A 58 -9.27 0.63 23.57
C HIS A 58 -9.67 1.97 24.16
N ARG A 59 -8.79 2.98 24.13
CA ARG A 59 -9.13 4.34 24.61
C ARG A 59 -10.29 4.98 23.84
N ALA A 60 -10.48 4.60 22.57
CA ALA A 60 -11.59 5.07 21.75
C ALA A 60 -12.88 4.23 21.92
N GLY A 61 -12.86 3.21 22.80
CA GLY A 61 -14.01 2.38 23.12
C GLY A 61 -14.19 1.13 22.25
N PHE A 62 -13.21 0.77 21.42
CA PHE A 62 -13.24 -0.49 20.65
C PHE A 62 -12.89 -1.67 21.56
N ASP A 63 -13.62 -2.78 21.41
CA ASP A 63 -13.26 -4.10 21.97
C ASP A 63 -12.28 -4.77 20.97
N ALA A 64 -10.98 -4.50 21.15
CA ALA A 64 -9.98 -4.84 20.16
C ALA A 64 -9.12 -6.04 20.57
N ALA A 65 -8.99 -7.02 19.69
CA ALA A 65 -8.02 -8.13 19.77
C ALA A 65 -6.94 -7.95 18.69
N LYS A 66 -5.80 -8.66 18.85
CA LYS A 66 -4.66 -8.57 17.93
C LYS A 66 -4.33 -9.95 17.36
N PHE A 67 -4.19 -10.02 16.02
CA PHE A 67 -3.68 -11.15 15.27
C PHE A 67 -2.33 -10.80 14.67
N THR A 68 -1.27 -11.51 15.06
CA THR A 68 0.09 -11.30 14.58
C THR A 68 0.56 -12.53 13.80
N PHE A 69 1.20 -12.29 12.64
CA PHE A 69 1.75 -13.33 11.78
C PHE A 69 3.23 -13.03 11.45
N PRO A 70 4.03 -14.01 10.98
CA PRO A 70 5.42 -13.76 10.61
C PRO A 70 5.53 -12.75 9.46
N HIS A 71 6.48 -11.81 9.52
CA HIS A 71 6.74 -10.85 8.45
C HIS A 71 7.23 -11.54 7.17
N GLY A 72 7.13 -10.84 6.03
CA GLY A 72 7.62 -11.30 4.73
C GLY A 72 6.51 -11.71 3.76
N GLU A 73 6.84 -11.69 2.46
CA GLU A 73 5.89 -12.02 1.38
C GLU A 73 5.43 -13.47 1.46
N GLU A 74 6.25 -14.39 1.96
CA GLU A 74 5.92 -15.79 2.16
C GLU A 74 4.74 -16.01 3.11
N SER A 75 4.45 -15.06 3.98
CA SER A 75 3.27 -15.10 4.86
C SER A 75 1.98 -14.68 4.17
N LYS A 76 2.05 -14.09 2.97
CA LYS A 76 0.88 -13.70 2.18
C LYS A 76 0.29 -14.88 1.40
N ASN A 77 -0.14 -15.90 2.10
CA ASN A 77 -0.56 -17.19 1.54
C ASN A 77 -1.91 -17.67 2.11
N MET A 78 -2.45 -18.76 1.55
CA MET A 78 -3.72 -19.34 1.97
C MET A 78 -3.70 -19.90 3.41
N GLN A 79 -2.55 -20.33 3.92
CA GLN A 79 -2.44 -20.86 5.28
C GLN A 79 -2.60 -19.73 6.33
N THR A 80 -1.86 -18.63 6.18
CA THR A 80 -1.99 -17.46 7.06
C THR A 80 -3.39 -16.85 6.95
N TYR A 81 -3.95 -16.81 5.74
CA TYR A 81 -5.32 -16.37 5.52
C TYR A 81 -6.33 -17.24 6.28
N GLN A 82 -6.21 -18.56 6.25
CA GLN A 82 -7.07 -19.48 7.00
C GLN A 82 -6.94 -19.25 8.51
N GLN A 83 -5.70 -19.12 9.02
CA GLN A 83 -5.46 -18.83 10.44
C GLN A 83 -6.13 -17.51 10.88
N LEU A 84 -6.08 -16.48 10.02
CA LEU A 84 -6.77 -15.22 10.28
C LEU A 84 -8.29 -15.43 10.34
N LEU A 85 -8.89 -16.15 9.39
CA LEU A 85 -10.33 -16.42 9.43
C LEU A 85 -10.75 -17.20 10.68
N ASP A 86 -9.98 -18.19 11.09
CA ASP A 86 -10.24 -18.96 12.34
C ASP A 86 -10.17 -18.05 13.57
N PHE A 87 -9.21 -17.13 13.60
CA PHE A 87 -9.10 -16.13 14.67
C PHE A 87 -10.31 -15.18 14.70
N LEU A 88 -10.77 -14.71 13.53
CA LEU A 88 -11.96 -13.87 13.43
C LEU A 88 -13.22 -14.58 13.96
N CYS A 89 -13.35 -15.89 13.68
CA CYS A 89 -14.42 -16.72 14.21
C CYS A 89 -14.32 -16.86 15.74
N ALA A 90 -13.11 -17.10 16.27
CA ALA A 90 -12.90 -17.21 17.71
C ALA A 90 -13.18 -15.89 18.47
N CYS A 91 -13.04 -14.76 17.81
CA CYS A 91 -13.39 -13.43 18.32
C CYS A 91 -14.88 -13.10 18.18
N ASP A 92 -15.72 -13.99 17.66
CA ASP A 92 -17.15 -13.75 17.40
C ASP A 92 -17.43 -12.46 16.61
N LEU A 93 -16.58 -12.15 15.61
CA LEU A 93 -16.79 -10.96 14.78
C LEU A 93 -18.07 -11.07 13.96
N THR A 94 -18.79 -9.94 13.89
CA THR A 94 -20.01 -9.77 13.11
C THR A 94 -19.80 -8.81 11.92
N ARG A 95 -20.80 -8.67 11.06
CA ARG A 95 -20.75 -7.68 9.96
C ARG A 95 -20.73 -6.22 10.42
N LYS A 96 -20.96 -5.95 11.69
CA LYS A 96 -20.94 -4.61 12.27
C LYS A 96 -19.53 -4.22 12.78
N ASP A 97 -18.64 -5.19 12.84
CA ASP A 97 -17.29 -5.04 13.38
C ASP A 97 -16.28 -4.65 12.30
N ILE A 98 -15.00 -4.49 12.66
CA ILE A 98 -13.97 -3.98 11.76
C ILE A 98 -12.66 -4.77 11.89
N LEU A 99 -11.99 -4.99 10.74
CA LEU A 99 -10.58 -5.38 10.68
C LEU A 99 -9.71 -4.14 10.49
N ILE A 100 -8.53 -4.12 11.11
CA ILE A 100 -7.58 -3.01 11.02
C ILE A 100 -6.23 -3.58 10.59
N ALA A 101 -5.81 -3.28 9.37
CA ALA A 101 -4.51 -3.69 8.83
C ALA A 101 -3.43 -2.69 9.26
N LEU A 102 -2.50 -3.09 10.11
CA LEU A 102 -1.36 -2.30 10.53
C LEU A 102 -0.09 -2.93 9.95
N GLY A 103 0.50 -2.34 8.90
CA GLY A 103 1.68 -2.93 8.27
C GLY A 103 1.94 -2.46 6.84
N GLY A 104 2.79 -3.20 6.15
CA GLY A 104 3.08 -3.01 4.73
C GLY A 104 1.99 -3.56 3.80
N GLY A 105 2.34 -3.71 2.52
CA GLY A 105 1.43 -4.25 1.49
C GLY A 105 0.94 -5.67 1.78
N VAL A 106 1.80 -6.53 2.33
CA VAL A 106 1.44 -7.91 2.73
C VAL A 106 0.27 -7.90 3.70
N THR A 107 0.40 -7.15 4.80
CA THR A 107 -0.63 -7.02 5.83
C THR A 107 -1.92 -6.42 5.27
N GLY A 108 -1.80 -5.35 4.46
CA GLY A 108 -2.95 -4.68 3.84
C GLY A 108 -3.73 -5.60 2.92
N ASP A 109 -3.04 -6.38 2.08
CA ASP A 109 -3.64 -7.31 1.13
C ASP A 109 -4.32 -8.50 1.82
N LEU A 110 -3.62 -9.15 2.76
CA LEU A 110 -4.12 -10.28 3.55
C LEU A 110 -5.38 -9.89 4.35
N CYS A 111 -5.28 -8.81 5.12
CA CYS A 111 -6.37 -8.30 5.95
C CYS A 111 -7.57 -7.86 5.10
N GLY A 112 -7.32 -7.14 4.01
CA GLY A 112 -8.36 -6.68 3.11
C GLY A 112 -9.06 -7.82 2.40
N PHE A 113 -8.36 -8.90 2.01
CA PHE A 113 -8.96 -10.08 1.43
C PHE A 113 -9.79 -10.85 2.47
N ALA A 114 -9.30 -10.99 3.70
CA ALA A 114 -10.10 -11.55 4.80
C ALA A 114 -11.36 -10.71 5.05
N ALA A 115 -11.25 -9.37 5.05
CA ALA A 115 -12.41 -8.50 5.19
C ALA A 115 -13.42 -8.65 4.06
N ALA A 116 -12.96 -8.87 2.82
CA ALA A 116 -13.83 -9.05 1.66
C ALA A 116 -14.66 -10.34 1.72
N THR A 117 -14.12 -11.39 2.33
CA THR A 117 -14.65 -12.75 2.28
C THR A 117 -15.34 -13.18 3.56
N TYR A 118 -14.82 -12.78 4.73
CA TYR A 118 -15.40 -13.10 6.01
C TYR A 118 -16.84 -12.56 6.11
N LEU A 119 -17.80 -13.44 6.43
CA LEU A 119 -19.24 -13.15 6.47
C LEU A 119 -19.80 -12.47 5.18
N ARG A 120 -19.16 -12.67 4.02
CA ARG A 120 -19.46 -12.03 2.73
C ARG A 120 -19.18 -10.53 2.71
N GLY A 121 -18.27 -10.08 3.55
CA GLY A 121 -17.79 -8.70 3.61
C GLY A 121 -18.01 -8.05 4.97
N VAL A 122 -16.91 -7.65 5.59
CA VAL A 122 -16.85 -6.82 6.79
C VAL A 122 -16.07 -5.54 6.50
N ARG A 123 -16.22 -4.53 7.34
CA ARG A 123 -15.45 -3.28 7.20
C ARG A 123 -13.99 -3.52 7.53
N TYR A 124 -13.11 -2.73 6.90
CA TYR A 124 -11.73 -2.68 7.32
C TYR A 124 -11.14 -1.27 7.17
N ALA A 125 -10.07 -0.99 7.91
CA ALA A 125 -9.25 0.21 7.79
C ALA A 125 -7.80 -0.19 7.53
N GLN A 126 -7.04 0.67 6.84
CA GLN A 126 -5.62 0.46 6.58
C GLN A 126 -4.76 1.50 7.30
N LEU A 127 -3.78 1.03 8.03
CA LEU A 127 -2.74 1.81 8.69
C LEU A 127 -1.38 1.40 8.08
N PRO A 128 -1.07 1.88 6.86
CA PRO A 128 0.16 1.49 6.18
C PRO A 128 1.39 2.04 6.90
N THR A 129 2.42 1.19 7.07
CA THR A 129 3.68 1.56 7.74
C THR A 129 4.88 1.61 6.80
N THR A 130 4.73 1.18 5.54
CA THR A 130 5.78 1.32 4.52
C THR A 130 5.41 2.41 3.53
N LEU A 131 6.43 3.08 2.95
CA LEU A 131 6.20 4.10 1.94
C LEU A 131 5.42 3.54 0.75
N LEU A 132 5.80 2.36 0.25
CA LEU A 132 5.11 1.68 -0.84
C LEU A 132 3.62 1.48 -0.53
N ALA A 133 3.29 1.06 0.69
CA ALA A 133 1.89 0.86 1.08
C ALA A 133 1.13 2.18 1.19
N MET A 134 1.72 3.22 1.78
CA MET A 134 1.09 4.54 1.91
C MET A 134 0.71 5.14 0.56
N LEU A 135 1.57 4.94 -0.45
CA LEU A 135 1.43 5.57 -1.78
C LEU A 135 0.65 4.71 -2.77
N ASN A 136 0.67 3.39 -2.59
CA ASN A 136 0.17 2.48 -3.59
C ASN A 136 -0.80 1.44 -3.02
N SER A 137 -0.37 0.41 -2.28
CA SER A 137 -1.22 -0.76 -2.00
C SER A 137 -2.42 -0.44 -1.09
N SER A 138 -2.33 0.50 -0.14
CA SER A 138 -3.44 0.85 0.76
C SER A 138 -4.60 1.59 0.06
N VAL A 139 -4.38 2.09 -1.16
CA VAL A 139 -5.39 2.86 -1.89
C VAL A 139 -5.94 2.03 -3.04
N ALA A 140 -7.26 2.07 -3.25
CA ALA A 140 -7.96 1.48 -4.39
C ALA A 140 -8.35 -0.01 -4.29
N GLY A 141 -8.30 -0.56 -3.09
CA GLY A 141 -9.03 -1.77 -2.72
C GLY A 141 -8.60 -3.07 -3.41
N LYS A 142 -7.44 -3.13 -4.05
CA LYS A 142 -6.88 -4.41 -4.48
C LYS A 142 -6.40 -5.16 -3.25
N THR A 143 -6.93 -6.36 -3.01
CA THR A 143 -6.58 -7.21 -1.86
C THR A 143 -6.42 -8.64 -2.34
N ALA A 144 -5.40 -9.35 -1.86
CA ALA A 144 -5.11 -10.70 -2.34
C ALA A 144 -4.18 -11.48 -1.41
N VAL A 145 -4.11 -12.78 -1.68
CA VAL A 145 -3.05 -13.67 -1.22
C VAL A 145 -2.41 -14.39 -2.40
N ASP A 146 -1.22 -14.91 -2.17
CA ASP A 146 -0.45 -15.63 -3.17
C ASP A 146 -0.87 -17.09 -3.24
N LEU A 147 -0.79 -17.66 -4.43
CA LEU A 147 -0.88 -19.10 -4.67
C LEU A 147 0.49 -19.63 -5.10
N PRO A 148 0.74 -20.93 -4.99
CA PRO A 148 2.01 -21.51 -5.42
C PRO A 148 2.38 -21.07 -6.85
N GLY A 149 3.51 -20.37 -6.96
CA GLY A 149 4.04 -19.86 -8.24
C GLY A 149 3.30 -18.64 -8.82
N ARG A 150 2.34 -18.05 -8.12
CA ARG A 150 1.58 -16.88 -8.62
C ARG A 150 1.27 -15.87 -7.52
N LYS A 151 1.88 -14.69 -7.61
CA LYS A 151 1.56 -13.56 -6.72
C LYS A 151 0.16 -13.01 -6.99
N ASN A 152 -0.53 -12.62 -5.91
CA ASN A 152 -1.82 -11.91 -5.93
C ASN A 152 -2.92 -12.63 -6.75
N ALA A 153 -2.84 -13.96 -6.88
CA ALA A 153 -3.73 -14.71 -7.77
C ALA A 153 -5.11 -15.00 -7.17
N CYS A 154 -5.25 -14.93 -5.85
CA CYS A 154 -6.52 -15.11 -5.15
C CYS A 154 -6.86 -13.86 -4.37
N GLY A 155 -7.88 -13.10 -4.82
CA GLY A 155 -8.17 -11.81 -4.20
C GLY A 155 -9.52 -11.22 -4.57
N ALA A 156 -9.75 -10.02 -4.07
CA ALA A 156 -10.98 -9.26 -4.30
C ALA A 156 -10.69 -7.76 -4.39
N PHE A 157 -11.61 -7.03 -5.02
CA PHE A 157 -11.69 -5.58 -4.89
C PHE A 157 -12.54 -5.24 -3.68
N TRP A 158 -11.91 -4.77 -2.60
CA TRP A 158 -12.60 -4.39 -1.36
C TRP A 158 -12.06 -3.08 -0.82
N GLN A 159 -12.88 -2.04 -0.80
CA GLN A 159 -12.45 -0.71 -0.40
C GLN A 159 -12.40 -0.59 1.13
N PRO A 160 -11.33 0.02 1.69
CA PRO A 160 -11.28 0.32 3.11
C PRO A 160 -12.30 1.39 3.49
N SER A 161 -12.70 1.43 4.76
CA SER A 161 -13.50 2.52 5.31
C SER A 161 -12.68 3.78 5.61
N LEU A 162 -11.36 3.61 5.82
CA LEU A 162 -10.42 4.67 6.15
C LEU A 162 -9.00 4.20 5.85
N VAL A 163 -8.13 5.11 5.42
CA VAL A 163 -6.67 4.90 5.35
C VAL A 163 -5.98 5.96 6.21
N LEU A 164 -5.09 5.54 7.12
CA LEU A 164 -4.30 6.43 7.97
C LEU A 164 -2.82 6.29 7.62
N CYS A 165 -2.28 7.19 6.82
CA CYS A 165 -0.86 7.24 6.43
C CYS A 165 -0.09 8.08 7.47
N ASP A 166 0.47 7.43 8.47
CA ASP A 166 1.33 8.08 9.45
C ASP A 166 2.75 8.20 8.92
N THR A 167 3.14 9.40 8.49
CA THR A 167 4.48 9.60 7.92
C THR A 167 5.60 9.45 8.94
N ALA A 168 5.33 9.55 10.26
CA ALA A 168 6.33 9.26 11.29
C ALA A 168 6.70 7.76 11.36
N ALA A 169 5.85 6.86 10.87
CA ALA A 169 6.19 5.43 10.76
C ALA A 169 7.35 5.17 9.78
N LEU A 170 7.63 6.09 8.86
CA LEU A 170 8.74 6.00 7.93
C LEU A 170 10.11 6.21 8.60
N ASP A 171 10.17 6.82 9.78
CA ASP A 171 11.43 7.06 10.52
C ASP A 171 12.09 5.75 10.96
N THR A 172 11.32 4.68 11.11
CA THR A 172 11.84 3.33 11.46
C THR A 172 12.02 2.42 10.25
N LEU A 173 11.62 2.88 9.06
CA LEU A 173 11.66 2.08 7.86
C LEU A 173 13.08 2.02 7.29
N PRO A 174 13.62 0.82 6.99
CA PRO A 174 14.93 0.69 6.36
C PRO A 174 15.03 1.49 5.04
N GLU A 175 16.20 2.06 4.77
CA GLU A 175 16.45 2.91 3.59
C GLU A 175 16.11 2.19 2.26
N ARG A 176 16.37 0.89 2.17
CA ARG A 176 16.01 0.08 1.00
C ARG A 176 14.49 0.06 0.76
N GLU A 177 13.68 0.04 1.83
CA GLU A 177 12.22 0.08 1.72
C GLU A 177 11.70 1.48 1.41
N ILE A 178 12.40 2.54 1.83
CA ILE A 178 12.13 3.91 1.37
C ILE A 178 12.37 3.98 -0.14
N SER A 179 13.54 3.53 -0.63
CA SER A 179 13.85 3.48 -2.08
C SER A 179 12.81 2.66 -2.84
N ASN A 180 12.42 1.49 -2.31
CA ASN A 180 11.37 0.64 -2.87
C ASN A 180 10.05 1.41 -3.10
N GLY A 181 9.61 2.20 -2.11
CA GLY A 181 8.42 3.06 -2.23
C GLY A 181 8.60 4.23 -3.20
N LEU A 182 9.80 4.83 -3.25
CA LEU A 182 10.10 5.93 -4.18
C LEU A 182 10.01 5.53 -5.65
N ALA A 183 10.18 4.25 -6.00
CA ALA A 183 9.95 3.77 -7.36
C ALA A 183 8.52 4.07 -7.85
N GLU A 184 7.51 3.84 -6.99
CA GLU A 184 6.12 4.16 -7.28
C GLU A 184 5.87 5.67 -7.35
N CYS A 185 6.54 6.47 -6.50
CA CYS A 185 6.49 7.92 -6.60
C CYS A 185 7.00 8.41 -7.95
N ILE A 186 8.15 7.91 -8.38
CA ILE A 186 8.76 8.27 -9.66
C ILE A 186 7.86 7.82 -10.81
N LYS A 187 7.27 6.63 -10.72
CA LYS A 187 6.30 6.16 -11.71
C LYS A 187 5.10 7.10 -11.82
N HIS A 188 4.48 7.47 -10.71
CA HIS A 188 3.35 8.39 -10.71
C HIS A 188 3.74 9.78 -11.24
N ALA A 189 4.94 10.25 -10.90
CA ALA A 189 5.47 11.50 -11.43
C ALA A 189 5.60 11.46 -12.95
N VAL A 190 6.18 10.41 -13.50
CA VAL A 190 6.40 10.24 -14.94
C VAL A 190 5.09 10.17 -15.72
N ILE A 191 4.08 9.47 -15.19
CA ILE A 191 2.82 9.28 -15.94
C ILE A 191 1.82 10.42 -15.77
N ALA A 192 1.88 11.21 -14.70
CA ALA A 192 0.80 12.14 -14.39
C ALA A 192 1.19 13.46 -13.74
N ASP A 193 2.37 13.58 -13.10
CA ASP A 193 2.72 14.77 -12.31
C ASP A 193 4.24 14.96 -12.17
N ALA A 194 4.90 15.38 -13.25
CA ALA A 194 6.35 15.55 -13.30
C ALA A 194 6.92 16.49 -12.20
N GLU A 195 6.10 17.41 -11.67
CA GLU A 195 6.50 18.30 -10.57
C GLU A 195 6.73 17.56 -9.24
N MET A 196 6.34 16.29 -9.13
CA MET A 196 6.67 15.47 -7.95
C MET A 196 8.13 15.00 -7.93
N LEU A 197 8.84 14.96 -9.07
CA LEU A 197 10.21 14.42 -9.12
C LEU A 197 11.18 15.11 -8.14
N PRO A 198 11.17 16.46 -7.97
CA PRO A 198 12.00 17.10 -6.94
C PRO A 198 11.65 16.67 -5.52
N LEU A 199 10.38 16.38 -5.24
CA LEU A 199 9.92 15.98 -3.90
C LEU A 199 10.47 14.61 -3.47
N THR A 200 10.82 13.73 -4.40
CA THR A 200 11.43 12.42 -4.10
C THR A 200 12.83 12.52 -3.48
N ARG A 201 13.43 13.72 -3.48
CA ARG A 201 14.76 14.00 -2.92
C ARG A 201 14.70 14.70 -1.56
N LEU A 202 13.50 15.00 -1.07
CA LEU A 202 13.31 15.61 0.25
C LEU A 202 13.63 14.60 1.36
N PRO A 203 13.97 15.08 2.58
CA PRO A 203 14.02 14.23 3.76
C PRO A 203 12.68 13.54 4.02
N VAL A 204 12.71 12.32 4.56
CA VAL A 204 11.51 11.51 4.84
C VAL A 204 10.48 12.26 5.70
N ALA A 205 10.95 13.09 6.65
CA ALA A 205 10.09 13.92 7.49
C ALA A 205 9.17 14.88 6.70
N ASP A 206 9.53 15.20 5.45
CA ASP A 206 8.77 16.11 4.58
C ASP A 206 7.85 15.39 3.59
N TYR A 207 7.68 14.06 3.72
CA TYR A 207 6.94 13.23 2.76
C TYR A 207 5.41 13.36 2.84
N VAL A 208 4.85 14.19 3.71
CA VAL A 208 3.39 14.44 3.75
C VAL A 208 2.87 14.94 2.41
N GLU A 209 3.55 15.90 1.78
CA GLU A 209 3.14 16.45 0.47
C GLU A 209 3.38 15.44 -0.65
N LEU A 210 4.52 14.76 -0.65
CA LEU A 210 4.82 13.70 -1.61
C LEU A 210 3.74 12.60 -1.56
N ALA A 211 3.39 12.14 -0.36
CA ALA A 211 2.35 11.14 -0.17
C ALA A 211 0.98 11.63 -0.65
N ALA A 212 0.61 12.86 -0.31
CA ALA A 212 -0.66 13.44 -0.73
C ALA A 212 -0.78 13.52 -2.26
N ARG A 213 0.24 14.00 -2.95
CA ARG A 213 0.24 14.09 -4.42
C ARG A 213 0.21 12.70 -5.08
N ASN A 214 0.94 11.72 -4.55
CA ASN A 214 0.88 10.34 -5.05
C ASN A 214 -0.51 9.72 -4.91
N VAL A 215 -1.13 9.85 -3.73
CA VAL A 215 -2.50 9.37 -3.51
C VAL A 215 -3.48 10.08 -4.44
N ALA A 216 -3.32 11.39 -4.69
CA ALA A 216 -4.16 12.14 -5.62
C ALA A 216 -4.00 11.65 -7.08
N VAL A 217 -2.78 11.36 -7.53
CA VAL A 217 -2.55 10.73 -8.85
C VAL A 217 -3.27 9.40 -8.94
N LYS A 218 -3.12 8.54 -7.93
CA LYS A 218 -3.76 7.23 -7.93
C LYS A 218 -5.28 7.34 -7.88
N GLU A 219 -5.83 8.25 -7.06
CA GLU A 219 -7.27 8.52 -6.98
C GLU A 219 -7.85 8.90 -8.34
N ARG A 220 -7.16 9.77 -9.10
CA ARG A 220 -7.60 10.19 -10.43
C ARG A 220 -7.83 9.02 -11.38
N PHE A 221 -6.97 7.99 -11.37
CA PHE A 221 -7.15 6.80 -12.20
C PHE A 221 -8.21 5.85 -11.62
N VAL A 222 -8.23 5.66 -10.32
CA VAL A 222 -9.16 4.75 -9.64
C VAL A 222 -10.60 5.22 -9.73
N SER A 223 -10.86 6.53 -9.59
CA SER A 223 -12.20 7.10 -9.70
C SER A 223 -12.82 6.93 -11.10
N GLN A 224 -11.99 6.78 -12.14
CA GLN A 224 -12.42 6.56 -13.52
C GLN A 224 -12.50 5.07 -13.88
N ASP A 225 -11.73 4.22 -13.21
CA ASP A 225 -11.62 2.79 -13.50
C ASP A 225 -11.28 2.00 -12.22
N GLU A 226 -12.29 1.77 -11.39
CA GLU A 226 -12.10 1.09 -10.09
C GLU A 226 -11.59 -0.34 -10.25
N ARG A 227 -11.99 -1.04 -11.34
CA ARG A 227 -11.70 -2.46 -11.59
C ARG A 227 -10.49 -2.75 -12.48
N ASP A 228 -9.73 -1.72 -12.85
CA ASP A 228 -8.47 -1.87 -13.62
C ASP A 228 -8.67 -2.53 -14.99
N THR A 229 -9.67 -2.06 -15.71
CA THR A 229 -10.02 -2.60 -17.03
C THR A 229 -9.58 -1.72 -18.20
N THR A 230 -9.28 -0.44 -17.93
CA THR A 230 -8.98 0.57 -18.97
C THR A 230 -7.88 1.54 -18.53
N GLN A 231 -8.24 2.75 -18.07
CA GLN A 231 -7.31 3.84 -17.79
C GLN A 231 -6.38 3.58 -16.60
N ARG A 232 -6.83 2.81 -15.61
CA ARG A 232 -6.00 2.44 -14.47
C ARG A 232 -4.77 1.62 -14.87
N GLN A 233 -4.78 0.98 -16.06
CA GLN A 233 -3.63 0.26 -16.61
C GLN A 233 -2.40 1.14 -16.86
N PHE A 234 -2.56 2.48 -16.98
CA PHE A 234 -1.41 3.39 -17.01
C PHE A 234 -0.54 3.30 -15.75
N LEU A 235 -1.13 2.95 -14.60
CA LEU A 235 -0.39 2.69 -13.37
C LEU A 235 0.56 1.48 -13.46
N ASN A 236 0.46 0.67 -14.52
CA ASN A 236 1.35 -0.48 -14.77
C ASN A 236 2.59 -0.11 -15.60
N PHE A 237 2.88 1.18 -15.81
CA PHE A 237 4.14 1.61 -16.45
C PHE A 237 5.34 0.98 -15.73
N GLY A 238 6.21 0.29 -16.47
CA GLY A 238 7.33 -0.47 -15.93
C GLY A 238 6.98 -1.86 -15.36
N HIS A 239 5.72 -2.17 -15.08
CA HIS A 239 5.32 -3.40 -14.40
C HIS A 239 5.41 -4.65 -15.27
N THR A 240 5.19 -4.56 -16.58
CA THR A 240 5.26 -5.73 -17.47
C THR A 240 6.64 -6.40 -17.42
N ALA A 241 7.70 -5.62 -17.58
CA ALA A 241 9.05 -6.12 -17.43
C ALA A 241 9.42 -6.33 -15.95
N GLY A 242 8.97 -5.43 -15.06
CA GLY A 242 9.23 -5.51 -13.63
C GLY A 242 8.77 -6.82 -12.99
N HIS A 243 7.55 -7.27 -13.24
CA HIS A 243 7.05 -8.54 -12.72
C HIS A 243 7.82 -9.76 -13.26
N ALA A 244 8.25 -9.72 -14.53
CA ALA A 244 9.09 -10.78 -15.08
C ALA A 244 10.45 -10.83 -14.38
N ILE A 245 11.07 -9.67 -14.14
CA ILE A 245 12.34 -9.55 -13.41
C ILE A 245 12.18 -10.03 -11.96
N GLU A 246 11.10 -9.64 -11.29
CA GLU A 246 10.78 -10.05 -9.93
C GLU A 246 10.71 -11.58 -9.80
N ALA A 247 9.99 -12.22 -10.71
CA ALA A 247 9.86 -13.69 -10.75
C ALA A 247 11.21 -14.37 -11.07
N LEU A 248 11.96 -13.87 -12.04
CA LEU A 248 13.27 -14.43 -12.44
C LEU A 248 14.34 -14.25 -11.35
N SER A 249 14.26 -13.20 -10.54
CA SER A 249 15.16 -12.99 -9.41
C SER A 249 14.88 -13.93 -8.22
N GLY A 250 13.86 -14.79 -8.30
CA GLY A 250 13.40 -15.59 -7.17
C GLY A 250 12.91 -14.71 -6.01
N TYR A 251 12.36 -13.54 -6.33
CA TYR A 251 11.87 -12.54 -5.37
C TYR A 251 12.95 -11.95 -4.44
N GLN A 252 14.22 -12.02 -4.82
CA GLN A 252 15.32 -11.38 -4.09
C GLN A 252 15.37 -9.86 -4.28
N LEU A 253 14.95 -9.39 -5.46
CA LEU A 253 14.73 -7.97 -5.71
C LEU A 253 13.38 -7.53 -5.16
N ARG A 254 13.34 -6.32 -4.59
CA ARG A 254 12.09 -5.71 -4.14
C ARG A 254 11.24 -5.27 -5.33
N HIS A 255 9.94 -5.20 -5.13
CA HIS A 255 8.99 -4.79 -6.17
C HIS A 255 9.39 -3.48 -6.87
N GLY A 256 9.67 -2.41 -6.10
CA GLY A 256 10.08 -1.13 -6.67
C GLY A 256 11.42 -1.16 -7.40
N GLU A 257 12.37 -2.02 -6.97
CA GLU A 257 13.61 -2.24 -7.70
C GLU A 257 13.34 -2.83 -9.09
N CYS A 258 12.43 -3.80 -9.17
CA CYS A 258 12.02 -4.41 -10.43
C CYS A 258 11.25 -3.44 -11.33
N VAL A 259 10.33 -2.66 -10.76
CA VAL A 259 9.57 -1.62 -11.48
C VAL A 259 10.50 -0.53 -12.00
N ALA A 260 11.53 -0.14 -11.24
CA ALA A 260 12.53 0.84 -11.68
C ALA A 260 13.26 0.40 -12.96
N ILE A 261 13.75 -0.85 -12.99
CA ILE A 261 14.38 -1.43 -14.18
C ILE A 261 13.37 -1.49 -15.34
N GLY A 262 12.14 -1.90 -15.04
CA GLY A 262 11.06 -1.98 -16.03
C GLY A 262 10.68 -0.61 -16.62
N MET A 263 10.71 0.47 -15.83
CA MET A 263 10.47 1.84 -16.32
C MET A 263 11.57 2.28 -17.30
N VAL A 264 12.84 2.00 -16.99
CA VAL A 264 13.94 2.31 -17.89
C VAL A 264 13.80 1.57 -19.22
N LEU A 265 13.47 0.29 -19.18
CA LEU A 265 13.26 -0.52 -20.38
C LEU A 265 12.12 0.03 -21.23
N ALA A 266 10.97 0.28 -20.62
CA ALA A 266 9.78 0.80 -21.30
C ALA A 266 10.06 2.17 -21.94
N ALA A 267 10.75 3.08 -21.22
CA ALA A 267 11.10 4.39 -21.74
C ALA A 267 12.09 4.33 -22.92
N ARG A 268 13.07 3.43 -22.88
CA ARG A 268 14.01 3.22 -24.00
C ARG A 268 13.30 2.63 -25.24
N ILE A 269 12.38 1.70 -25.04
CA ILE A 269 11.55 1.17 -26.14
C ILE A 269 10.73 2.30 -26.76
N ALA A 270 10.06 3.11 -25.93
CA ALA A 270 9.27 4.25 -26.40
C ALA A 270 10.11 5.28 -27.19
N GLN A 271 11.33 5.55 -26.72
CA GLN A 271 12.30 6.41 -27.43
C GLN A 271 12.69 5.81 -28.79
N GLY A 272 13.03 4.51 -28.84
CA GLY A 272 13.39 3.83 -30.08
C GLY A 272 12.25 3.79 -31.11
N LEU A 273 11.01 3.79 -30.64
CA LEU A 273 9.81 3.85 -31.47
C LEU A 273 9.40 5.29 -31.82
N GLY A 274 10.07 6.31 -31.30
CA GLY A 274 9.75 7.71 -31.54
C GLY A 274 8.44 8.20 -30.91
N ILE A 275 7.92 7.50 -29.89
CA ILE A 275 6.65 7.83 -29.22
C ILE A 275 6.82 8.57 -27.90
N CYS A 276 8.04 8.89 -27.49
CA CYS A 276 8.31 9.81 -26.37
C CYS A 276 9.43 10.79 -26.73
N ALA A 277 9.53 11.90 -25.99
CA ALA A 277 10.60 12.87 -26.18
C ALA A 277 11.98 12.23 -25.86
N PRO A 278 13.08 12.63 -26.58
CA PRO A 278 14.38 11.99 -26.47
C PRO A 278 15.03 12.05 -25.08
N ASP A 279 14.65 13.03 -24.27
CA ASP A 279 15.19 13.29 -22.92
C ASP A 279 14.48 12.49 -21.80
N VAL A 280 13.30 11.94 -22.08
CA VAL A 280 12.48 11.22 -21.08
C VAL A 280 13.22 10.05 -20.42
N PRO A 281 13.90 9.14 -21.15
CA PRO A 281 14.64 8.05 -20.50
C PRO A 281 15.77 8.54 -19.59
N ALA A 282 16.47 9.63 -19.99
CA ALA A 282 17.53 10.22 -19.17
C ALA A 282 16.97 10.82 -17.87
N ALA A 283 15.85 11.52 -17.91
CA ALA A 283 15.18 12.09 -16.74
C ALA A 283 14.71 11.00 -15.77
N ILE A 284 14.16 9.89 -16.28
CA ILE A 284 13.77 8.73 -15.46
C ILE A 284 15.00 8.13 -14.79
N ILE A 285 16.08 7.84 -15.53
CA ILE A 285 17.31 7.27 -15.00
C ILE A 285 17.91 8.17 -13.92
N GLN A 286 17.94 9.49 -14.14
CA GLN A 286 18.43 10.44 -13.15
C GLN A 286 17.64 10.38 -11.85
N SER A 287 16.29 10.30 -11.93
CA SER A 287 15.43 10.24 -10.76
C SER A 287 15.57 8.92 -10.00
N LEU A 288 15.69 7.78 -10.72
CA LEU A 288 15.90 6.47 -10.13
C LEU A 288 17.27 6.39 -9.42
N ASN A 289 18.33 6.88 -10.04
CA ASN A 289 19.65 6.94 -9.42
C ASN A 289 19.66 7.81 -8.15
N ALA A 290 18.97 8.94 -8.16
CA ALA A 290 18.82 9.80 -6.98
C ALA A 290 18.08 9.09 -5.83
N ALA A 291 17.16 8.20 -6.14
CA ALA A 291 16.45 7.35 -5.19
C ALA A 291 17.19 6.04 -4.86
N ARG A 292 18.44 5.86 -5.33
CA ARG A 292 19.27 4.65 -5.14
C ARG A 292 18.59 3.36 -5.65
N LEU A 293 17.83 3.48 -6.72
CA LEU A 293 17.16 2.36 -7.37
C LEU A 293 18.02 1.81 -8.53
N PRO A 294 18.01 0.49 -8.77
CA PRO A 294 18.70 -0.10 -9.89
C PRO A 294 18.07 0.32 -11.23
N ILE A 295 18.89 0.49 -12.25
CA ILE A 295 18.47 0.84 -13.60
C ILE A 295 18.77 -0.27 -14.63
N ARG A 296 19.29 -1.40 -14.17
CA ARG A 296 19.62 -2.60 -14.94
C ARG A 296 19.68 -3.82 -14.02
N CYS A 297 19.51 -5.01 -14.57
CA CYS A 297 19.78 -6.29 -13.91
C CYS A 297 21.27 -6.57 -13.86
#